data_a528148ecbe7ab055577611264d8b454
#
_entry.id   a528148ecbe7ab055577611264d8b454
#
_cell.length_a   1.000
_cell.length_b   1.000
_cell.length_c   1.000
_cell.angle_alpha   90.00
_cell.angle_beta   90.00
_cell.angle_gamma   90.00
#
_symmetry.space_group_name_H-M   'P 1'
#
loop_
_entity.id
_entity.type
_entity.pdbx_description
1 polymer ?
#
loop_
_entity_poly.entity_id
_entity_poly.type
_entity_poly.pdbx_seq_one_letter_code
_entity_poly.pdbx_strand_id
1 'polypeptide(L)'
;MHAAPTHSTARARLIFPALLGFVAGTALQLQQPTLLAWPIYASFVLLAHVLYALTATKLVAYIYRSALMALALAVLAFGVTGLRASIYADQALDADLEGRDVAVTGVVAAMPQRSETGLRFSLDVESAQQQGQAIRLPPRIYLAWYADRFALGDADLGDELQRQPAALQAGERWQFTVRLKAPHGASNPFGFDFELWLWEQGLQATGYVRAGPKDPTPQRLVQTNFHSVERLRQRVRDLIFEHVAQRQSAGLIAALVVGDQNAIDGAG
;
A
#
# COMPACT_ATOMS: atom_id res chain seq x y z
N MET A 1 3.43 -31.48 -51.93
CA MET A 1 4.13 -31.54 -50.65
C MET A 1 3.68 -30.38 -49.80
N HIS A 2 2.65 -30.57 -48.93
CA HIS A 2 2.24 -29.56 -47.97
C HIS A 2 3.09 -29.72 -46.72
N ALA A 3 3.94 -28.76 -46.46
CA ALA A 3 4.69 -28.71 -45.21
C ALA A 3 3.72 -28.56 -44.02
N ALA A 4 3.79 -29.49 -43.08
CA ALA A 4 3.05 -29.41 -41.84
C ALA A 4 3.46 -28.13 -41.08
N PRO A 5 2.50 -27.36 -40.55
CA PRO A 5 2.83 -26.13 -39.80
C PRO A 5 3.70 -26.49 -38.59
N THR A 6 4.86 -25.85 -38.48
CA THR A 6 5.76 -26.05 -37.36
C THR A 6 5.07 -25.67 -36.04
N HIS A 7 5.34 -26.39 -34.96
CA HIS A 7 4.75 -26.17 -33.61
C HIS A 7 4.85 -24.71 -33.12
N SER A 8 5.79 -23.93 -33.65
CA SER A 8 5.99 -22.50 -33.36
C SER A 8 4.83 -21.62 -33.87
N THR A 9 4.33 -21.87 -35.08
CA THR A 9 3.25 -21.05 -35.69
C THR A 9 1.89 -21.31 -35.05
N ALA A 10 1.66 -22.52 -34.53
CA ALA A 10 0.40 -22.89 -33.83
C ALA A 10 0.30 -22.20 -32.45
N ARG A 11 1.41 -22.08 -31.74
CA ARG A 11 1.47 -21.39 -30.44
C ARG A 11 1.29 -19.87 -30.60
N ALA A 12 1.93 -19.26 -31.59
CA ALA A 12 1.78 -17.83 -31.88
C ALA A 12 0.35 -17.40 -32.18
N ARG A 13 -0.44 -18.28 -32.84
CA ARG A 13 -1.85 -18.01 -33.15
C ARG A 13 -2.78 -17.97 -31.93
N LEU A 14 -2.40 -18.55 -30.80
CA LEU A 14 -3.17 -18.49 -29.55
C LEU A 14 -2.78 -17.35 -28.63
N ILE A 15 -1.55 -16.87 -28.70
CA ILE A 15 -1.02 -15.82 -27.82
C ILE A 15 -1.72 -14.48 -28.06
N PHE A 16 -1.89 -14.08 -29.31
CA PHE A 16 -2.49 -12.77 -29.62
C PHE A 16 -3.96 -12.67 -29.16
N PRO A 17 -4.86 -13.62 -29.47
CA PRO A 17 -6.21 -13.62 -28.92
C PRO A 17 -6.26 -13.67 -27.38
N ALA A 18 -5.35 -14.42 -26.76
CA ALA A 18 -5.24 -14.53 -25.31
C ALA A 18 -4.90 -13.14 -24.68
N LEU A 19 -3.92 -12.43 -25.23
CA LEU A 19 -3.55 -11.09 -24.76
C LEU A 19 -4.67 -10.08 -24.96
N LEU A 20 -5.35 -10.11 -26.12
CA LEU A 20 -6.52 -9.26 -26.35
C LEU A 20 -7.64 -9.54 -25.35
N GLY A 21 -7.91 -10.81 -25.07
CA GLY A 21 -8.88 -11.21 -24.05
C GLY A 21 -8.50 -10.65 -22.68
N PHE A 22 -7.24 -10.81 -22.28
CA PHE A 22 -6.75 -10.29 -20.99
C PHE A 22 -6.94 -8.79 -20.86
N VAL A 23 -6.53 -8.01 -21.87
CA VAL A 23 -6.70 -6.54 -21.89
C VAL A 23 -8.18 -6.16 -21.86
N ALA A 24 -9.03 -6.83 -22.64
CA ALA A 24 -10.47 -6.57 -22.67
C ALA A 24 -11.12 -6.87 -21.31
N GLY A 25 -10.78 -7.97 -20.67
CA GLY A 25 -11.30 -8.33 -19.35
C GLY A 25 -10.90 -7.32 -18.27
N THR A 26 -9.63 -6.89 -18.26
CA THR A 26 -9.18 -5.83 -17.37
C THR A 26 -9.91 -4.50 -17.63
N ALA A 27 -10.02 -4.10 -18.89
CA ALA A 27 -10.72 -2.88 -19.28
C ALA A 27 -12.19 -2.87 -18.86
N LEU A 28 -12.89 -3.99 -19.04
CA LEU A 28 -14.28 -4.14 -18.60
C LEU A 28 -14.43 -4.03 -17.08
N GLN A 29 -13.49 -4.61 -16.33
CA GLN A 29 -13.53 -4.52 -14.87
C GLN A 29 -13.31 -3.08 -14.38
N LEU A 30 -12.39 -2.34 -15.00
CA LEU A 30 -12.13 -0.94 -14.65
C LEU A 30 -13.31 0.01 -14.98
N GLN A 31 -14.25 -0.39 -15.80
CA GLN A 31 -15.45 0.36 -16.12
C GLN A 31 -16.61 0.11 -15.16
N GLN A 32 -16.44 -0.76 -14.18
CA GLN A 32 -17.49 -1.01 -13.20
C GLN A 32 -17.66 0.20 -12.26
N PRO A 33 -18.89 0.71 -12.09
CA PRO A 33 -19.15 1.85 -11.19
C PRO A 33 -19.02 1.45 -9.71
N THR A 34 -19.25 0.17 -9.38
CA THR A 34 -19.16 -0.37 -8.02
C THR A 34 -18.52 -1.76 -8.05
N LEU A 35 -17.76 -2.08 -7.00
CA LEU A 35 -17.19 -3.41 -6.86
C LEU A 35 -18.26 -4.40 -6.40
N LEU A 36 -18.22 -5.60 -6.98
CA LEU A 36 -19.01 -6.74 -6.52
C LEU A 36 -18.33 -7.37 -5.29
N ALA A 37 -19.07 -8.17 -4.54
CA ALA A 37 -18.52 -8.93 -3.43
C ALA A 37 -17.44 -9.93 -3.92
N TRP A 38 -16.37 -10.11 -3.17
CA TRP A 38 -15.23 -10.93 -3.54
C TRP A 38 -15.58 -12.38 -3.97
N PRO A 39 -16.62 -13.07 -3.42
CA PRO A 39 -16.96 -14.43 -3.86
C PRO A 39 -17.43 -14.49 -5.32
N ILE A 40 -18.05 -13.41 -5.82
CA ILE A 40 -18.49 -13.33 -7.22
C ILE A 40 -17.27 -13.29 -8.13
N TYR A 41 -16.26 -12.50 -7.82
CA TYR A 41 -15.02 -12.49 -8.58
C TYR A 41 -14.27 -13.80 -8.51
N ALA A 42 -14.25 -14.47 -7.36
CA ALA A 42 -13.69 -15.81 -7.22
C ALA A 42 -14.39 -16.82 -8.13
N SER A 43 -15.71 -16.72 -8.31
CA SER A 43 -16.45 -17.58 -9.23
C SER A 43 -16.07 -17.34 -10.70
N PHE A 44 -15.77 -16.10 -11.10
CA PHE A 44 -15.24 -15.82 -12.44
C PHE A 44 -13.84 -16.42 -12.64
N VAL A 45 -12.97 -16.39 -11.64
CA VAL A 45 -11.66 -17.05 -11.70
C VAL A 45 -11.81 -18.56 -11.89
N LEU A 46 -12.72 -19.20 -11.16
CA LEU A 46 -13.01 -20.62 -11.33
C LEU A 46 -13.58 -20.92 -12.72
N LEU A 47 -14.54 -20.12 -13.20
CA LEU A 47 -15.10 -20.24 -14.54
C LEU A 47 -14.01 -20.14 -15.62
N ALA A 48 -13.08 -19.20 -15.47
CA ALA A 48 -11.98 -19.05 -16.40
C ALA A 48 -11.11 -20.32 -16.49
N HIS A 49 -10.84 -20.98 -15.37
CA HIS A 49 -10.10 -22.25 -15.35
C HIS A 49 -10.87 -23.36 -16.08
N VAL A 50 -12.19 -23.43 -15.90
CA VAL A 50 -13.03 -24.39 -16.63
C VAL A 50 -12.98 -24.15 -18.15
N LEU A 51 -13.16 -22.88 -18.58
CA LEU A 51 -13.07 -22.47 -19.98
C LEU A 51 -11.70 -22.81 -20.57
N TYR A 52 -10.63 -22.53 -19.82
CA TYR A 52 -9.28 -22.88 -20.24
C TYR A 52 -9.08 -24.39 -20.40
N ALA A 53 -9.56 -25.21 -19.46
CA ALA A 53 -9.49 -26.67 -19.54
C ALA A 53 -10.24 -27.20 -20.76
N LEU A 54 -11.38 -26.60 -21.12
CA LEU A 54 -12.14 -26.98 -22.33
C LEU A 54 -11.32 -26.74 -23.60
N THR A 55 -10.39 -25.77 -23.67
CA THR A 55 -9.55 -25.59 -24.85
C THR A 55 -8.65 -26.80 -25.15
N ALA A 56 -8.31 -27.59 -24.14
CA ALA A 56 -7.47 -28.77 -24.27
C ALA A 56 -8.26 -30.02 -24.71
N THR A 57 -9.60 -30.00 -24.64
CA THR A 57 -10.46 -31.14 -25.00
C THR A 57 -10.62 -31.29 -26.51
N LYS A 58 -10.92 -32.50 -26.97
CA LYS A 58 -11.23 -32.79 -28.36
C LYS A 58 -12.64 -32.29 -28.77
N LEU A 59 -13.48 -31.94 -27.80
CA LEU A 59 -14.84 -31.44 -28.01
C LEU A 59 -14.88 -30.09 -28.72
N VAL A 60 -13.83 -29.24 -28.55
CA VAL A 60 -13.77 -27.91 -29.16
C VAL A 60 -13.06 -28.02 -30.51
N ALA A 61 -13.79 -27.70 -31.58
CA ALA A 61 -13.21 -27.62 -32.91
C ALA A 61 -12.06 -26.60 -32.94
N TYR A 62 -11.00 -26.90 -33.67
CA TYR A 62 -9.78 -26.11 -33.72
C TYR A 62 -10.03 -24.62 -33.98
N ILE A 63 -11.04 -24.30 -34.82
CA ILE A 63 -11.41 -22.93 -35.18
C ILE A 63 -11.88 -22.08 -33.97
N TYR A 64 -12.50 -22.71 -32.96
CA TYR A 64 -13.03 -22.01 -31.79
C TYR A 64 -12.05 -21.93 -30.62
N ARG A 65 -10.92 -22.63 -30.69
CA ARG A 65 -9.93 -22.64 -29.57
C ARG A 65 -9.34 -21.28 -29.27
N SER A 66 -9.08 -20.48 -30.29
CA SER A 66 -8.55 -19.13 -30.12
C SER A 66 -9.57 -18.17 -29.48
N ALA A 67 -10.83 -18.26 -29.88
CA ALA A 67 -11.91 -17.48 -29.28
C ALA A 67 -12.18 -17.91 -27.82
N LEU A 68 -12.19 -19.21 -27.56
CA LEU A 68 -12.38 -19.73 -26.20
C LEU A 68 -11.19 -19.36 -25.28
N MET A 69 -9.97 -19.38 -25.81
CA MET A 69 -8.79 -18.91 -25.09
C MET A 69 -8.88 -17.40 -24.75
N ALA A 70 -9.27 -16.58 -25.71
CA ALA A 70 -9.49 -15.16 -25.49
C ALA A 70 -10.55 -14.90 -24.42
N LEU A 71 -11.69 -15.64 -24.50
CA LEU A 71 -12.75 -15.54 -23.50
C LEU A 71 -12.27 -15.97 -22.11
N ALA A 72 -11.55 -17.10 -22.02
CA ALA A 72 -11.02 -17.58 -20.75
C ALA A 72 -10.09 -16.57 -20.09
N LEU A 73 -9.20 -15.95 -20.87
CA LEU A 73 -8.29 -14.90 -20.36
C LEU A 73 -9.02 -13.59 -20.03
N ALA A 74 -10.08 -13.24 -20.76
CA ALA A 74 -10.91 -12.08 -20.43
C ALA A 74 -11.63 -12.28 -19.10
N VAL A 75 -12.26 -13.43 -18.89
CA VAL A 75 -12.95 -13.78 -17.65
C VAL A 75 -11.96 -13.88 -16.49
N LEU A 76 -10.77 -14.45 -16.72
CA LEU A 76 -9.71 -14.51 -15.71
C LEU A 76 -9.24 -13.11 -15.29
N ALA A 77 -8.93 -12.26 -16.26
CA ALA A 77 -8.46 -10.91 -15.99
C ALA A 77 -9.51 -10.07 -15.25
N PHE A 78 -10.77 -10.13 -15.69
CA PHE A 78 -11.89 -9.51 -14.99
C PHE A 78 -12.01 -10.00 -13.55
N GLY A 79 -12.00 -11.31 -13.34
CA GLY A 79 -12.12 -11.92 -12.02
C GLY A 79 -10.95 -11.60 -11.10
N VAL A 80 -9.71 -11.73 -11.56
CA VAL A 80 -8.51 -11.47 -10.74
C VAL A 80 -8.41 -9.98 -10.39
N THR A 81 -8.64 -9.09 -11.35
CA THR A 81 -8.56 -7.64 -11.10
C THR A 81 -9.64 -7.21 -10.10
N GLY A 82 -10.89 -7.65 -10.30
CA GLY A 82 -11.99 -7.36 -9.39
C GLY A 82 -11.82 -7.98 -8.00
N LEU A 83 -11.31 -9.22 -7.93
CA LEU A 83 -11.03 -9.89 -6.65
C LEU A 83 -9.99 -9.11 -5.84
N ARG A 84 -8.89 -8.70 -6.47
CA ARG A 84 -7.86 -7.89 -5.79
C ARG A 84 -8.40 -6.55 -5.32
N ALA A 85 -9.18 -5.86 -6.16
CA ALA A 85 -9.81 -4.59 -5.81
C ALA A 85 -10.80 -4.75 -4.65
N SER A 86 -11.64 -5.79 -4.65
CA SER A 86 -12.62 -6.07 -3.60
C SER A 86 -11.93 -6.40 -2.27
N ILE A 87 -10.91 -7.29 -2.27
CA ILE A 87 -10.15 -7.62 -1.05
C ILE A 87 -9.45 -6.37 -0.50
N TYR A 88 -8.92 -5.52 -1.37
CA TYR A 88 -8.29 -4.28 -0.93
C TYR A 88 -9.33 -3.33 -0.30
N ALA A 89 -10.47 -3.14 -0.93
CA ALA A 89 -11.54 -2.28 -0.41
C ALA A 89 -12.08 -2.77 0.93
N ASP A 90 -12.19 -4.09 1.13
CA ASP A 90 -12.65 -4.69 2.39
C ASP A 90 -11.67 -4.47 3.57
N GLN A 91 -10.45 -4.03 3.30
CA GLN A 91 -9.43 -3.70 4.31
C GLN A 91 -9.40 -2.21 4.66
N ALA A 92 -10.24 -1.39 4.05
CA ALA A 92 -10.30 0.04 4.32
C ALA A 92 -10.63 0.34 5.79
N LEU A 93 -10.24 1.53 6.24
CA LEU A 93 -10.61 2.01 7.57
C LEU A 93 -12.13 2.11 7.69
N ASP A 94 -12.69 1.54 8.76
CA ASP A 94 -14.11 1.67 9.07
C ASP A 94 -14.43 3.15 9.36
N ALA A 95 -15.48 3.66 8.74
CA ALA A 95 -15.92 5.06 8.90
C ALA A 95 -16.22 5.42 10.38
N ASP A 96 -16.70 4.44 11.17
CA ASP A 96 -16.98 4.64 12.58
C ASP A 96 -15.72 4.83 13.45
N LEU A 97 -14.55 4.47 12.94
CA LEU A 97 -13.26 4.64 13.61
C LEU A 97 -12.58 5.96 13.26
N GLU A 98 -13.08 6.66 12.25
CA GLU A 98 -12.50 7.93 11.82
C GLU A 98 -12.63 9.01 12.90
N GLY A 99 -11.51 9.71 13.17
CA GLY A 99 -11.45 10.76 14.19
C GLY A 99 -11.46 10.26 15.63
N ARG A 100 -11.49 8.94 15.86
CA ARG A 100 -11.46 8.36 17.21
C ARG A 100 -10.05 7.95 17.64
N ASP A 101 -9.82 7.97 18.94
CA ASP A 101 -8.56 7.55 19.54
C ASP A 101 -8.51 6.03 19.64
N VAL A 102 -7.48 5.43 19.07
CA VAL A 102 -7.28 3.98 18.98
C VAL A 102 -5.88 3.62 19.49
N ALA A 103 -5.80 2.63 20.35
CA ALA A 103 -4.52 2.04 20.77
C ALA A 103 -4.08 1.01 19.71
N VAL A 104 -2.91 1.22 19.11
CA VAL A 104 -2.37 0.36 18.05
C VAL A 104 -1.02 -0.17 18.45
N THR A 105 -0.80 -1.47 18.26
CA THR A 105 0.51 -2.11 18.33
C THR A 105 0.90 -2.57 16.94
N GLY A 106 2.13 -2.27 16.53
CA GLY A 106 2.61 -2.62 15.21
C GLY A 106 4.10 -2.42 15.05
N VAL A 107 4.60 -2.78 13.86
CA VAL A 107 6.02 -2.70 13.50
C VAL A 107 6.23 -1.56 12.50
N VAL A 108 7.24 -0.73 12.74
CA VAL A 108 7.64 0.33 11.81
C VAL A 108 8.11 -0.30 10.50
N ALA A 109 7.34 -0.09 9.41
CA ALA A 109 7.50 -0.86 8.17
C ALA A 109 8.57 -0.29 7.23
N ALA A 110 8.76 1.02 7.24
CA ALA A 110 9.70 1.70 6.37
C ALA A 110 10.60 2.64 7.17
N MET A 111 11.66 3.11 6.53
CA MET A 111 12.55 4.12 7.10
C MET A 111 11.74 5.38 7.46
N PRO A 112 11.72 5.81 8.74
CA PRO A 112 10.99 7.00 9.14
C PRO A 112 11.56 8.27 8.50
N GLN A 113 10.65 9.14 8.06
CA GLN A 113 10.97 10.41 7.41
C GLN A 113 10.89 11.54 8.43
N ARG A 114 11.98 12.27 8.60
CA ARG A 114 12.03 13.44 9.48
C ARG A 114 11.76 14.71 8.70
N SER A 115 10.96 15.60 9.27
CA SER A 115 10.72 16.95 8.78
C SER A 115 10.86 17.93 9.95
N GLU A 116 10.85 19.22 9.66
CA GLU A 116 10.84 20.27 10.69
C GLU A 116 9.62 20.16 11.63
N THR A 117 8.50 19.66 11.12
CA THR A 117 7.25 19.54 11.86
C THR A 117 7.14 18.25 12.67
N GLY A 118 8.05 17.28 12.47
CA GLY A 118 8.02 16.01 13.19
C GLY A 118 8.49 14.83 12.37
N LEU A 119 7.88 13.67 12.61
CA LEU A 119 8.25 12.39 12.05
C LEU A 119 7.06 11.76 11.33
N ARG A 120 7.28 11.23 10.12
CA ARG A 120 6.28 10.45 9.38
C ARG A 120 6.79 9.05 9.14
N PHE A 121 5.92 8.05 9.30
CA PHE A 121 6.32 6.65 9.16
C PHE A 121 5.12 5.76 8.81
N SER A 122 5.39 4.62 8.19
CA SER A 122 4.41 3.56 7.97
C SER A 122 4.49 2.53 9.09
N LEU A 123 3.35 2.07 9.57
CA LEU A 123 3.23 1.07 10.62
C LEU A 123 2.46 -0.14 10.09
N ASP A 124 3.07 -1.33 10.14
CA ASP A 124 2.36 -2.59 9.92
C ASP A 124 1.61 -2.94 11.22
N VAL A 125 0.28 -2.96 11.14
CA VAL A 125 -0.59 -3.16 12.30
C VAL A 125 -0.64 -4.63 12.68
N GLU A 126 -0.31 -4.96 13.92
CA GLU A 126 -0.43 -6.30 14.48
C GLU A 126 -1.72 -6.46 15.32
N SER A 127 -2.08 -5.44 16.08
CA SER A 127 -3.31 -5.40 16.87
C SER A 127 -3.77 -3.97 17.10
N ALA A 128 -5.07 -3.81 17.27
CA ALA A 128 -5.68 -2.53 17.60
C ALA A 128 -6.82 -2.70 18.59
N GLN A 129 -6.98 -1.72 19.46
CA GLN A 129 -8.03 -1.70 20.47
C GLN A 129 -8.65 -0.30 20.58
N GLN A 130 -9.96 -0.25 20.71
CA GLN A 130 -10.69 0.95 21.05
C GLN A 130 -11.47 0.69 22.33
N GLN A 131 -11.25 1.52 23.34
CA GLN A 131 -11.91 1.37 24.67
C GLN A 131 -11.77 -0.05 25.26
N GLY A 132 -10.64 -0.72 25.01
CA GLY A 132 -10.37 -2.08 25.49
C GLY A 132 -10.95 -3.21 24.64
N GLN A 133 -11.71 -2.90 23.60
CA GLN A 133 -12.24 -3.89 22.65
C GLN A 133 -11.32 -4.00 21.42
N ALA A 134 -11.03 -5.24 21.00
CA ALA A 134 -10.27 -5.48 19.78
C ALA A 134 -11.06 -5.02 18.56
N ILE A 135 -10.40 -4.28 17.70
CA ILE A 135 -10.96 -3.77 16.45
C ILE A 135 -10.08 -4.16 15.27
N ARG A 136 -10.66 -4.14 14.07
CA ARG A 136 -9.92 -4.36 12.83
C ARG A 136 -9.50 -3.02 12.24
N LEU A 137 -8.23 -2.90 11.91
CA LEU A 137 -7.66 -1.79 11.14
C LEU A 137 -7.08 -2.29 9.83
N PRO A 138 -6.83 -1.40 8.86
CA PRO A 138 -6.01 -1.69 7.69
C PRO A 138 -4.67 -2.29 8.10
N PRO A 139 -4.12 -3.24 7.32
CA PRO A 139 -2.88 -3.93 7.67
C PRO A 139 -1.66 -2.99 7.74
N ARG A 140 -1.72 -1.87 7.00
CA ARG A 140 -0.69 -0.83 7.02
C ARG A 140 -1.32 0.54 7.06
N ILE A 141 -0.80 1.39 7.95
CA ILE A 141 -1.26 2.77 8.17
C ILE A 141 -0.09 3.75 8.08
N TYR A 142 -0.38 4.99 7.68
CA TYR A 142 0.61 6.06 7.60
C TYR A 142 0.40 7.07 8.72
N LEU A 143 1.39 7.24 9.57
CA LEU A 143 1.30 8.04 10.78
C LEU A 143 2.28 9.22 10.75
N ALA A 144 1.81 10.35 11.26
CA ALA A 144 2.64 11.49 11.61
C ALA A 144 2.76 11.58 13.14
N TRP A 145 3.96 11.83 13.64
CA TRP A 145 4.20 12.19 15.02
C TRP A 145 4.81 13.59 15.06
N TYR A 146 3.99 14.55 15.41
CA TYR A 146 4.37 15.95 15.37
C TYR A 146 5.19 16.36 16.59
N ALA A 147 6.20 17.20 16.35
CA ALA A 147 7.09 17.76 17.39
C ALA A 147 6.49 18.99 18.07
N ASP A 148 5.57 19.70 17.38
CA ASP A 148 4.98 20.94 17.84
C ASP A 148 3.48 20.98 17.52
N ARG A 149 2.71 21.70 18.34
CA ARG A 149 1.26 21.85 18.21
C ARG A 149 0.84 22.61 16.93
N PHE A 150 1.68 23.49 16.44
CA PHE A 150 1.39 24.30 15.26
C PHE A 150 1.40 23.51 13.94
N ALA A 151 1.99 22.32 13.94
CA ALA A 151 2.09 21.49 12.73
C ALA A 151 0.80 20.80 12.34
N LEU A 152 -0.22 20.79 13.20
CA LEU A 152 -1.43 19.97 13.00
C LEU A 152 -2.56 20.68 12.29
N GLY A 153 -2.57 22.01 12.22
CA GLY A 153 -3.60 22.77 11.49
C GLY A 153 -5.07 22.48 11.90
N ASP A 154 -5.29 21.52 12.77
CA ASP A 154 -6.60 21.08 13.25
C ASP A 154 -6.93 21.80 14.57
N ALA A 155 -7.98 22.58 14.57
CA ALA A 155 -8.51 23.28 15.75
C ALA A 155 -8.97 22.34 16.89
N ASP A 156 -8.99 21.04 16.65
CA ASP A 156 -9.48 20.00 17.57
C ASP A 156 -8.43 19.50 18.58
N LEU A 157 -7.17 19.85 18.36
CA LEU A 157 -6.07 19.54 19.29
C LEU A 157 -5.84 20.74 20.19
N GLY A 158 -6.50 20.74 21.31
CA GLY A 158 -6.37 21.79 22.31
C GLY A 158 -4.92 22.24 22.57
N ASP A 159 -4.74 23.31 23.30
CA ASP A 159 -3.52 24.06 23.59
C ASP A 159 -2.37 23.26 24.28
N GLU A 160 -2.33 21.93 24.10
CA GLU A 160 -1.43 21.02 24.82
C GLU A 160 -0.14 20.75 24.04
N LEU A 161 1.00 20.97 24.72
CA LEU A 161 2.34 20.62 24.22
C LEU A 161 2.43 19.12 23.91
N GLN A 162 2.82 18.78 22.67
CA GLN A 162 3.08 17.41 22.25
C GLN A 162 4.44 16.93 22.77
N ARG A 163 4.54 15.65 23.16
CA ARG A 163 5.84 15.04 23.45
C ARG A 163 6.64 14.88 22.17
N GLN A 164 7.91 15.25 22.23
CA GLN A 164 8.83 15.14 21.12
C GLN A 164 8.89 13.72 20.57
N PRO A 165 8.91 13.56 19.23
CA PRO A 165 9.05 12.26 18.61
C PRO A 165 10.33 11.55 19.06
N ALA A 166 10.21 10.31 19.47
CA ALA A 166 11.35 9.45 19.74
C ALA A 166 12.09 9.08 18.44
N ALA A 167 13.33 8.64 18.57
CA ALA A 167 14.09 8.13 17.45
C ALA A 167 13.54 6.75 17.04
N LEU A 168 12.60 6.72 16.09
CA LEU A 168 12.05 5.47 15.53
C LEU A 168 13.03 4.83 14.55
N GLN A 169 13.07 3.49 14.57
CA GLN A 169 13.83 2.71 13.61
C GLN A 169 12.92 1.69 12.90
N ALA A 170 13.19 1.44 11.62
CA ALA A 170 12.52 0.39 10.88
C ALA A 170 12.69 -0.98 11.57
N GLY A 171 11.62 -1.75 11.65
CA GLY A 171 11.59 -3.04 12.33
C GLY A 171 11.41 -2.97 13.85
N GLU A 172 11.24 -1.81 14.45
CA GLU A 172 10.85 -1.68 15.84
C GLU A 172 9.36 -1.89 16.02
N ARG A 173 8.99 -2.65 17.06
CA ARG A 173 7.61 -2.81 17.50
C ARG A 173 7.29 -1.73 18.53
N TRP A 174 6.23 -1.00 18.27
CA TRP A 174 5.76 0.09 19.12
C TRP A 174 4.28 -0.04 19.44
N GLN A 175 3.89 0.57 20.56
CA GLN A 175 2.51 0.81 20.92
C GLN A 175 2.26 2.32 20.93
N PHE A 176 1.21 2.74 20.21
CA PHE A 176 0.79 4.12 20.09
C PHE A 176 -0.69 4.28 20.38
N THR A 177 -1.08 5.44 20.88
CA THR A 177 -2.46 5.92 20.74
C THR A 177 -2.47 6.82 19.51
N VAL A 178 -3.36 6.54 18.56
CA VAL A 178 -3.44 7.24 17.27
C VAL A 178 -4.86 7.71 16.99
N ARG A 179 -4.98 8.78 16.22
CA ARG A 179 -6.25 9.20 15.63
C ARG A 179 -6.13 9.04 14.13
N LEU A 180 -7.03 8.24 13.57
CA LEU A 180 -6.98 7.84 12.17
C LEU A 180 -8.02 8.61 11.35
N LYS A 181 -7.70 8.79 10.07
CA LYS A 181 -8.59 9.31 9.03
C LYS A 181 -8.49 8.41 7.80
N ALA A 182 -9.58 8.28 7.05
CA ALA A 182 -9.53 7.68 5.73
C ALA A 182 -8.59 8.49 4.82
N PRO A 183 -7.97 7.87 3.80
CA PRO A 183 -7.16 8.59 2.85
C PRO A 183 -7.99 9.64 2.11
N HIS A 184 -7.68 10.91 2.28
CA HIS A 184 -8.26 12.02 1.54
C HIS A 184 -7.14 12.87 0.97
N GLY A 185 -7.15 13.06 -0.33
CA GLY A 185 -6.21 13.93 -1.05
C GLY A 185 -6.91 15.18 -1.56
N ALA A 186 -6.18 16.30 -1.61
CA ALA A 186 -6.64 17.46 -2.35
C ALA A 186 -6.52 17.15 -3.86
N SER A 187 -7.64 17.13 -4.56
CA SER A 187 -7.68 16.91 -6.01
C SER A 187 -7.35 18.22 -6.74
N ASN A 188 -6.07 18.58 -6.80
CA ASN A 188 -5.60 19.73 -7.57
C ASN A 188 -5.21 19.29 -8.97
N PRO A 189 -5.75 19.90 -10.04
CA PRO A 189 -5.28 19.64 -11.41
C PRO A 189 -3.77 19.87 -11.50
N PHE A 190 -3.05 18.86 -12.02
CA PHE A 190 -1.57 18.87 -12.18
C PHE A 190 -0.77 18.92 -10.87
N GLY A 191 -1.41 18.78 -9.69
CA GLY A 191 -0.75 18.65 -8.40
C GLY A 191 -0.38 17.20 -8.07
N PHE A 192 0.37 17.04 -6.98
CA PHE A 192 0.66 15.71 -6.43
C PHE A 192 -0.62 15.06 -5.89
N ASP A 193 -0.96 13.88 -6.39
CA ASP A 193 -2.11 13.10 -5.92
C ASP A 193 -1.68 12.23 -4.73
N PHE A 194 -1.93 12.76 -3.53
CA PHE A 194 -1.58 12.08 -2.28
C PHE A 194 -2.40 10.81 -2.04
N GLU A 195 -3.66 10.78 -2.48
CA GLU A 195 -4.53 9.60 -2.33
C GLU A 195 -4.06 8.46 -3.22
N LEU A 196 -3.72 8.76 -4.48
CA LEU A 196 -3.11 7.79 -5.40
C LEU A 196 -1.79 7.26 -4.85
N TRP A 197 -0.95 8.13 -4.31
CA TRP A 197 0.33 7.73 -3.70
C TRP A 197 0.11 6.79 -2.50
N LEU A 198 -0.84 7.09 -1.61
CA LEU A 198 -1.20 6.20 -0.50
C LEU A 198 -1.68 4.84 -1.00
N TRP A 199 -2.51 4.85 -2.04
CA TRP A 199 -3.01 3.63 -2.67
C TRP A 199 -1.88 2.77 -3.25
N GLU A 200 -0.93 3.37 -3.97
CA GLU A 200 0.25 2.69 -4.51
C GLU A 200 1.13 2.07 -3.41
N GLN A 201 1.23 2.73 -2.26
CA GLN A 201 1.96 2.22 -1.09
C GLN A 201 1.16 1.18 -0.28
N GLY A 202 -0.09 0.88 -0.65
CA GLY A 202 -0.98 -0.01 0.09
C GLY A 202 -1.42 0.55 1.44
N LEU A 203 -1.47 1.87 1.58
CA LEU A 203 -1.83 2.60 2.79
C LEU A 203 -3.31 2.98 2.73
N GLN A 204 -4.13 2.42 3.62
CA GLN A 204 -5.58 2.61 3.61
C GLN A 204 -6.10 3.42 4.80
N ALA A 205 -5.20 3.92 5.63
CA ALA A 205 -5.49 4.91 6.65
C ALA A 205 -4.29 5.83 6.84
N THR A 206 -4.58 7.09 7.12
CA THR A 206 -3.62 8.09 7.57
C THR A 206 -3.98 8.53 8.98
N GLY A 207 -3.06 9.13 9.69
CA GLY A 207 -3.37 9.64 11.02
C GLY A 207 -2.16 10.22 11.72
N TYR A 208 -2.33 10.51 12.99
CA TYR A 208 -1.27 11.04 13.82
C TYR A 208 -1.23 10.38 15.19
N VAL A 209 -0.04 10.38 15.77
CA VAL A 209 0.20 9.88 17.12
C VAL A 209 -0.28 10.90 18.14
N ARG A 210 -1.12 10.46 19.07
CA ARG A 210 -1.56 11.20 20.23
C ARG A 210 -0.46 11.14 21.28
N ALA A 211 0.23 12.23 21.48
CA ALA A 211 1.37 12.32 22.42
C ALA A 211 1.29 13.54 23.35
N GLY A 212 0.08 14.06 23.59
CA GLY A 212 -0.17 15.12 24.55
C GLY A 212 0.10 14.70 25.99
N PRO A 213 0.15 15.64 26.95
CA PRO A 213 0.44 15.36 28.36
C PRO A 213 -0.52 14.37 29.01
N LYS A 214 -1.78 14.37 28.56
CA LYS A 214 -2.84 13.47 29.05
C LYS A 214 -2.94 12.16 28.28
N ASP A 215 -2.28 12.06 27.13
CA ASP A 215 -2.32 10.86 26.31
C ASP A 215 -1.35 9.80 26.85
N PRO A 216 -1.63 8.51 26.62
CA PRO A 216 -0.69 7.45 26.91
C PRO A 216 0.65 7.69 26.19
N THR A 217 1.75 7.53 26.89
CA THR A 217 3.07 7.70 26.30
C THR A 217 3.33 6.62 25.25
N PRO A 218 3.76 6.96 24.02
CA PRO A 218 4.21 6.00 23.04
C PRO A 218 5.31 5.10 23.60
N GLN A 219 5.19 3.78 23.44
CA GLN A 219 6.09 2.81 24.05
C GLN A 219 6.77 1.96 22.99
N ARG A 220 8.08 1.92 23.03
CA ARG A 220 8.87 0.93 22.30
C ARG A 220 8.82 -0.39 23.04
N LEU A 221 8.34 -1.45 22.39
CA LEU A 221 8.21 -2.76 22.98
C LEU A 221 9.47 -3.61 22.76
N VAL A 222 9.85 -3.81 21.50
CA VAL A 222 10.98 -4.66 21.12
C VAL A 222 11.49 -4.34 19.71
N GLN A 223 12.76 -4.67 19.46
CA GLN A 223 13.32 -4.73 18.12
C GLN A 223 12.99 -6.08 17.49
N THR A 224 12.39 -6.08 16.31
CA THR A 224 12.08 -7.31 15.56
C THR A 224 13.11 -7.57 14.44
N ASN A 225 13.01 -8.74 13.80
CA ASN A 225 13.79 -9.05 12.60
C ASN A 225 13.06 -8.67 11.29
N PHE A 226 11.83 -8.13 11.41
CA PHE A 226 11.10 -7.61 10.26
C PHE A 226 11.77 -6.36 9.70
N HIS A 227 11.57 -6.09 8.42
CA HIS A 227 12.08 -4.90 7.73
C HIS A 227 13.60 -4.68 7.89
N SER A 228 14.37 -5.76 7.89
CA SER A 228 15.83 -5.70 8.04
C SER A 228 16.53 -4.88 6.94
N VAL A 229 16.00 -4.92 5.70
CA VAL A 229 16.50 -4.11 4.58
C VAL A 229 16.27 -2.63 4.85
N GLU A 230 15.06 -2.24 5.28
CA GLU A 230 14.74 -0.85 5.60
C GLU A 230 15.58 -0.32 6.77
N ARG A 231 15.83 -1.16 7.76
CA ARG A 231 16.73 -0.83 8.86
C ARG A 231 18.18 -0.64 8.39
N LEU A 232 18.66 -1.48 7.46
CA LEU A 232 19.98 -1.31 6.89
C LEU A 232 20.07 0.00 6.09
N ARG A 233 19.05 0.29 5.27
CA ARG A 233 18.94 1.57 4.54
C ARG A 233 18.98 2.76 5.50
N GLN A 234 18.21 2.71 6.58
CA GLN A 234 18.21 3.74 7.61
C GLN A 234 19.59 3.93 8.24
N ARG A 235 20.27 2.84 8.60
CA ARG A 235 21.63 2.91 9.17
C ARG A 235 22.63 3.52 8.19
N VAL A 236 22.58 3.14 6.92
CA VAL A 236 23.44 3.73 5.88
C VAL A 236 23.16 5.22 5.73
N ARG A 237 21.89 5.64 5.70
CA ARG A 237 21.50 7.05 5.68
C ARG A 237 22.09 7.80 6.88
N ASP A 238 21.90 7.28 8.08
CA ASP A 238 22.34 7.94 9.31
C ASP A 238 23.87 8.08 9.33
N LEU A 239 24.62 7.07 8.85
CA LEU A 239 26.08 7.16 8.67
C LEU A 239 26.49 8.21 7.65
N ILE A 240 25.77 8.37 6.54
CA ILE A 240 26.04 9.42 5.55
C ILE A 240 25.91 10.80 6.20
N PHE A 241 24.84 11.06 6.94
CA PHE A 241 24.64 12.33 7.63
C PHE A 241 25.62 12.58 8.77
N GLU A 242 26.17 11.54 9.38
CA GLU A 242 27.20 11.65 10.41
C GLU A 242 28.59 12.02 9.83
N HIS A 243 28.94 11.45 8.65
CA HIS A 243 30.28 11.59 8.09
C HIS A 243 30.41 12.69 7.03
N VAL A 244 29.31 13.14 6.43
CA VAL A 244 29.29 14.20 5.42
C VAL A 244 28.90 15.54 6.05
N ALA A 245 29.87 16.44 6.21
CA ALA A 245 29.68 17.71 6.92
C ALA A 245 28.64 18.63 6.24
N GLN A 246 28.58 18.63 4.91
CA GLN A 246 27.65 19.47 4.16
C GLN A 246 26.30 18.77 3.99
N ARG A 247 25.24 19.27 4.63
CA ARG A 247 23.91 18.66 4.65
C ARG A 247 23.31 18.43 3.26
N GLN A 248 23.45 19.37 2.33
CA GLN A 248 22.96 19.20 0.96
C GLN A 248 23.63 18.01 0.25
N SER A 249 24.96 17.91 0.38
CA SER A 249 25.71 16.79 -0.19
C SER A 249 25.32 15.46 0.48
N ALA A 250 25.15 15.45 1.81
CA ALA A 250 24.67 14.27 2.52
C ALA A 250 23.28 13.83 2.04
N GLY A 251 22.34 14.77 1.88
CA GLY A 251 21.00 14.51 1.35
C GLY A 251 21.04 13.93 -0.06
N LEU A 252 21.83 14.50 -0.96
CA LEU A 252 21.99 13.99 -2.33
C LEU A 252 22.58 12.58 -2.34
N ILE A 253 23.62 12.32 -1.55
CA ILE A 253 24.23 10.99 -1.44
C ILE A 253 23.21 9.98 -0.87
N ALA A 254 22.47 10.36 0.18
CA ALA A 254 21.44 9.49 0.77
C ALA A 254 20.33 9.16 -0.25
N ALA A 255 19.88 10.15 -1.03
CA ALA A 255 18.89 9.92 -2.08
C ALA A 255 19.38 8.93 -3.15
N LEU A 256 20.64 9.03 -3.57
CA LEU A 256 21.22 8.15 -4.59
C LEU A 256 21.54 6.75 -4.06
N VAL A 257 22.03 6.62 -2.82
CA VAL A 257 22.49 5.35 -2.26
C VAL A 257 21.35 4.52 -1.68
N VAL A 258 20.46 5.16 -0.91
CA VAL A 258 19.37 4.46 -0.21
C VAL A 258 17.99 4.82 -0.72
N GLY A 259 17.88 5.71 -1.72
CA GLY A 259 16.59 6.12 -2.32
C GLY A 259 15.75 7.02 -1.40
N ASP A 260 16.37 7.74 -0.46
CA ASP A 260 15.66 8.67 0.42
C ASP A 260 15.53 10.04 -0.25
N GLN A 261 14.51 10.20 -1.09
CA GLN A 261 14.26 11.46 -1.81
C GLN A 261 13.94 12.64 -0.86
N ASN A 262 13.35 12.37 0.30
CA ASN A 262 13.05 13.42 1.29
C ASN A 262 14.31 13.99 1.96
N ALA A 263 15.43 13.29 1.85
CA ALA A 263 16.72 13.79 2.35
C ALA A 263 17.23 15.03 1.58
N ILE A 264 16.74 15.25 0.35
CA ILE A 264 17.10 16.42 -0.48
C ILE A 264 16.36 17.66 0.03
N ASP A 265 15.05 17.53 0.32
CA ASP A 265 14.20 18.66 0.72
C ASP A 265 14.47 19.12 2.17
N GLY A 266 14.94 18.23 3.04
CA GLY A 266 15.29 18.52 4.44
C GLY A 266 16.67 19.18 4.62
N ALA A 267 17.38 19.49 3.54
CA ALA A 267 18.73 20.07 3.56
C ALA A 267 18.75 21.60 3.27
N GLY A 268 17.56 22.21 3.09
CA GLY A 268 17.37 23.64 2.82
C GLY A 268 17.14 24.47 4.09
#